data_2ed7db7ad2e0a5c3ff1805566aba581d
#
_entry.id   2ed7db7ad2e0a5c3ff1805566aba581d
#
_cell.length_a   1.000
_cell.length_b   1.000
_cell.length_c   1.000
_cell.angle_alpha   90.00
_cell.angle_beta   90.00
_cell.angle_gamma   90.00
#
_symmetry.space_group_name_H-M   'P 1'
#
loop_
_entity.id
_entity.type
_entity.pdbx_description
1 polymer ?
#
loop_
_entity_poly.entity_id
_entity_poly.type
_entity_poly.pdbx_seq_one_letter_code
_entity_poly.pdbx_strand_id
1 'polypeptide(L)'
;MNSNWFKLLMKVTNVQYGKNLNLKGVPLIYNSKGAELTIGDNCTIKSSFLSNLVGLYSRTIIVTRSAEAYIHIGNHVGISGATIYARAGITIGDNTAIGGNVKILDNDFHPIEFEERNRLLEDPQGGNSELIPAKPIRIGKNCFVGCNAIILKGTVLGDGCVVGAGAVVAGEFESNSVIVGNPARVIRRIGAKQ
;
A
#
# COMPACT_ATOMS: atom_id res chain seq x y z
N MET A 1 0.35 -22.15 -3.69
CA MET A 1 0.01 -22.42 -5.10
C MET A 1 1.01 -21.66 -5.95
N ASN A 2 2.13 -22.33 -6.32
CA ASN A 2 3.11 -21.79 -7.25
C ASN A 2 2.59 -22.01 -8.68
N SER A 3 1.56 -21.27 -9.07
CA SER A 3 1.09 -21.48 -10.41
C SER A 3 1.99 -20.72 -11.38
N ASN A 4 2.59 -21.43 -12.31
CA ASN A 4 3.27 -20.87 -13.49
C ASN A 4 2.37 -19.86 -14.22
N TRP A 5 1.07 -20.00 -14.07
CA TRP A 5 0.03 -19.10 -14.55
C TRP A 5 0.13 -17.70 -13.94
N PHE A 6 0.38 -17.59 -12.63
CA PHE A 6 0.51 -16.29 -11.99
C PHE A 6 1.83 -15.60 -12.37
N LYS A 7 2.91 -16.37 -12.52
CA LYS A 7 4.18 -15.85 -13.03
C LYS A 7 4.04 -15.30 -14.45
N LEU A 8 3.23 -15.96 -15.27
CA LEU A 8 2.91 -15.48 -16.61
C LEU A 8 2.08 -14.19 -16.55
N LEU A 9 1.09 -14.11 -15.68
CA LEU A 9 0.26 -12.91 -15.49
C LEU A 9 1.11 -11.71 -15.06
N MET A 10 2.03 -11.88 -14.11
CA MET A 10 2.95 -10.83 -13.68
C MET A 10 3.87 -10.38 -14.81
N LYS A 11 4.28 -11.29 -15.66
CA LYS A 11 5.11 -10.99 -16.84
C LYS A 11 4.32 -10.18 -17.89
N VAL A 12 3.05 -10.54 -18.12
CA VAL A 12 2.16 -9.84 -19.06
C VAL A 12 1.76 -8.46 -18.53
N THR A 13 1.64 -8.28 -17.22
CA THR A 13 1.33 -6.99 -16.58
C THR A 13 2.56 -6.13 -16.31
N ASN A 14 3.73 -6.52 -16.80
CA ASN A 14 5.00 -5.80 -16.61
C ASN A 14 5.36 -5.57 -15.12
N VAL A 15 5.08 -6.55 -14.27
CA VAL A 15 5.45 -6.52 -12.86
C VAL A 15 6.81 -7.18 -12.68
N GLN A 16 7.76 -6.44 -12.14
CA GLN A 16 9.07 -6.97 -11.77
C GLN A 16 9.00 -7.56 -10.37
N TYR A 17 9.53 -8.77 -10.18
CA TYR A 17 9.58 -9.39 -8.86
C TYR A 17 10.87 -10.20 -8.67
N GLY A 18 11.34 -10.20 -7.42
CA GLY A 18 12.56 -10.87 -7.01
C GLY A 18 12.38 -12.37 -6.77
N LYS A 19 13.41 -12.96 -6.18
CA LYS A 19 13.46 -14.39 -5.85
C LYS A 19 12.54 -14.73 -4.67
N ASN A 20 12.10 -15.99 -4.60
CA ASN A 20 11.33 -16.53 -3.48
C ASN A 20 10.03 -15.77 -3.14
N LEU A 21 9.36 -15.17 -4.14
CA LEU A 21 8.04 -14.60 -3.93
C LEU A 21 7.04 -15.71 -3.57
N ASN A 22 6.50 -15.64 -2.34
CA ASN A 22 5.55 -16.60 -1.80
C ASN A 22 4.12 -16.04 -1.82
N LEU A 23 3.26 -16.64 -2.65
CA LEU A 23 1.87 -16.22 -2.80
C LEU A 23 0.95 -17.22 -2.11
N LYS A 24 0.19 -16.78 -1.12
CA LYS A 24 -0.87 -17.56 -0.46
C LYS A 24 -2.24 -17.06 -0.92
N GLY A 25 -2.75 -17.65 -2.00
CA GLY A 25 -3.89 -17.18 -2.76
C GLY A 25 -3.47 -16.26 -3.93
N VAL A 26 -4.45 -15.77 -4.67
CA VAL A 26 -4.26 -14.96 -5.88
C VAL A 26 -4.53 -13.49 -5.59
N PRO A 27 -3.51 -12.62 -5.53
CA PRO A 27 -3.73 -11.17 -5.42
C PRO A 27 -4.36 -10.63 -6.72
N LEU A 28 -5.08 -9.51 -6.59
CA LEU A 28 -5.48 -8.70 -7.73
C LEU A 28 -4.38 -7.68 -7.98
N ILE A 29 -3.79 -7.73 -9.16
CA ILE A 29 -2.75 -6.79 -9.56
C ILE A 29 -3.19 -6.11 -10.85
N TYR A 30 -3.19 -4.78 -10.83
CA TYR A 30 -3.39 -3.94 -11.99
C TYR A 30 -2.22 -2.96 -12.10
N ASN A 31 -1.48 -3.05 -13.19
CA ASN A 31 -0.35 -2.15 -13.47
C ASN A 31 -0.65 -1.36 -14.74
N SER A 32 -0.83 -0.04 -14.61
CA SER A 32 -1.06 0.85 -15.75
C SER A 32 0.11 0.80 -16.72
N LYS A 33 -0.18 0.95 -18.00
CA LYS A 33 0.87 1.04 -19.03
C LYS A 33 1.76 2.26 -18.73
N GLY A 34 3.06 2.02 -18.64
CA GLY A 34 4.06 3.05 -18.29
C GLY A 34 4.40 3.09 -16.80
N ALA A 35 3.52 2.61 -15.92
CA ALA A 35 3.76 2.58 -14.50
C ALA A 35 4.82 1.55 -14.08
N GLU A 36 5.45 1.77 -12.94
CA GLU A 36 6.46 0.87 -12.38
C GLU A 36 5.90 0.13 -11.17
N LEU A 37 5.93 -1.21 -11.21
CA LEU A 37 5.59 -2.06 -10.07
C LEU A 37 6.72 -3.06 -9.82
N THR A 38 7.38 -2.92 -8.68
CA THR A 38 8.47 -3.81 -8.28
C THR A 38 8.22 -4.45 -6.93
N ILE A 39 8.57 -5.74 -6.80
CA ILE A 39 8.48 -6.50 -5.56
C ILE A 39 9.84 -7.17 -5.34
N GLY A 40 10.46 -6.91 -4.21
CA GLY A 40 11.78 -7.45 -3.88
C GLY A 40 11.81 -8.95 -3.58
N ASP A 41 12.96 -9.40 -3.11
CA ASP A 41 13.22 -10.79 -2.78
C ASP A 41 12.53 -11.24 -1.48
N ASN A 42 12.22 -12.54 -1.38
CA ASN A 42 11.70 -13.20 -0.17
C ASN A 42 10.39 -12.59 0.39
N CYS A 43 9.57 -11.99 -0.47
CA CYS A 43 8.30 -11.42 -0.08
C CYS A 43 7.20 -12.46 0.05
N THR A 44 6.27 -12.23 0.98
CA THR A 44 5.07 -13.07 1.17
C THR A 44 3.81 -12.24 1.01
N ILE A 45 2.94 -12.63 0.07
CA ILE A 45 1.64 -11.98 -0.16
C ILE A 45 0.52 -12.98 0.15
N LYS A 46 -0.27 -12.67 1.17
CA LYS A 46 -1.43 -13.45 1.60
C LYS A 46 -2.70 -12.84 1.01
N SER A 47 -3.40 -13.61 0.18
CA SER A 47 -4.58 -13.16 -0.60
C SER A 47 -5.75 -14.11 -0.53
N SER A 48 -5.68 -15.18 0.25
CA SER A 48 -6.83 -16.06 0.49
C SER A 48 -7.38 -15.85 1.89
N PHE A 49 -8.67 -16.04 2.04
CA PHE A 49 -9.40 -15.90 3.30
C PHE A 49 -8.74 -16.65 4.47
N LEU A 50 -8.27 -17.87 4.21
CA LEU A 50 -7.65 -18.74 5.23
C LEU A 50 -6.12 -18.53 5.35
N SER A 51 -5.52 -17.62 4.59
CA SER A 51 -4.05 -17.44 4.62
C SER A 51 -3.55 -16.63 5.81
N ASN A 52 -4.45 -15.93 6.51
CA ASN A 52 -4.17 -15.22 7.75
C ASN A 52 -5.42 -15.23 8.65
N LEU A 53 -5.32 -15.86 9.81
CA LEU A 53 -6.44 -16.04 10.74
C LEU A 53 -6.86 -14.77 11.49
N VAL A 54 -6.24 -13.62 11.22
CA VAL A 54 -6.73 -12.31 11.69
C VAL A 54 -8.06 -11.93 11.01
N GLY A 55 -8.49 -12.71 10.01
CA GLY A 55 -9.72 -12.48 9.26
C GLY A 55 -9.51 -11.55 8.07
N LEU A 56 -9.03 -12.10 6.94
CA LEU A 56 -8.99 -11.34 5.70
C LEU A 56 -10.37 -11.32 5.05
N TYR A 57 -10.92 -10.14 4.84
CA TYR A 57 -12.19 -9.97 4.11
C TYR A 57 -11.99 -9.55 2.65
N SER A 58 -10.75 -9.27 2.23
CA SER A 58 -10.41 -9.02 0.83
C SER A 58 -9.12 -9.74 0.43
N ARG A 59 -8.94 -9.93 -0.87
CA ARG A 59 -7.63 -10.29 -1.43
C ARG A 59 -6.65 -9.13 -1.26
N THR A 60 -5.36 -9.40 -1.34
CA THR A 60 -4.39 -8.31 -1.57
C THR A 60 -4.65 -7.71 -2.94
N ILE A 61 -4.76 -6.39 -2.99
CA ILE A 61 -5.01 -5.59 -4.18
C ILE A 61 -3.84 -4.63 -4.34
N ILE A 62 -3.15 -4.66 -5.49
CA ILE A 62 -2.02 -3.78 -5.79
C ILE A 62 -2.31 -3.11 -7.13
N VAL A 63 -2.42 -1.78 -7.12
CA VAL A 63 -2.88 -1.01 -8.27
C VAL A 63 -1.98 0.20 -8.48
N THR A 64 -1.45 0.37 -9.70
CA THR A 64 -0.95 1.64 -10.21
C THR A 64 -2.00 2.22 -11.16
N ARG A 65 -2.34 3.50 -11.02
CA ARG A 65 -3.50 4.10 -11.71
C ARG A 65 -3.16 5.20 -12.72
N SER A 66 -1.90 5.59 -12.83
CA SER A 66 -1.39 6.50 -13.87
C SER A 66 -0.13 5.90 -14.50
N ALA A 67 0.30 6.44 -15.63
CA ALA A 67 1.51 5.99 -16.32
C ALA A 67 2.79 6.32 -15.51
N GLU A 68 2.74 7.37 -14.71
CA GLU A 68 3.85 7.87 -13.89
C GLU A 68 3.84 7.28 -12.47
N ALA A 69 2.79 6.53 -12.12
CA ALA A 69 2.68 5.93 -10.80
C ALA A 69 3.72 4.82 -10.60
N TYR A 70 4.19 4.71 -9.37
CA TYR A 70 5.05 3.62 -9.00
C TYR A 70 4.63 2.95 -7.69
N ILE A 71 4.92 1.65 -7.57
CA ILE A 71 4.88 0.92 -6.31
C ILE A 71 6.17 0.12 -6.19
N HIS A 72 6.98 0.47 -5.19
CA HIS A 72 8.21 -0.22 -4.87
C HIS A 72 8.08 -0.94 -3.53
N ILE A 73 8.10 -2.26 -3.55
CA ILE A 73 8.07 -3.12 -2.37
C ILE A 73 9.46 -3.72 -2.20
N GLY A 74 10.10 -3.45 -1.06
CA GLY A 74 11.43 -3.93 -0.73
C GLY A 74 11.50 -5.44 -0.48
N ASN A 75 12.64 -5.89 0.04
CA ASN A 75 12.90 -7.30 0.32
C ASN A 75 12.26 -7.72 1.66
N HIS A 76 11.95 -9.02 1.79
CA HIS A 76 11.43 -9.61 3.04
C HIS A 76 10.13 -8.94 3.54
N VAL A 77 9.32 -8.38 2.63
CA VAL A 77 8.06 -7.72 2.98
C VAL A 77 6.93 -8.74 3.07
N GLY A 78 6.16 -8.64 4.16
CA GLY A 78 4.94 -9.42 4.38
C GLY A 78 3.69 -8.58 4.17
N ILE A 79 2.75 -9.03 3.31
CA ILE A 79 1.49 -8.32 3.03
C ILE A 79 0.33 -9.28 3.21
N SER A 80 -0.73 -8.85 3.91
CA SER A 80 -1.91 -9.68 4.19
C SER A 80 -3.20 -8.96 3.84
N GLY A 81 -3.86 -9.34 2.73
CA GLY A 81 -5.18 -8.81 2.35
C GLY A 81 -5.24 -7.27 2.24
N ALA A 82 -4.12 -6.62 2.02
CA ALA A 82 -4.04 -5.17 1.98
C ALA A 82 -4.41 -4.63 0.59
N THR A 83 -4.91 -3.39 0.55
CA THR A 83 -5.03 -2.61 -0.68
C THR A 83 -3.89 -1.60 -0.74
N ILE A 84 -3.09 -1.64 -1.79
CA ILE A 84 -2.02 -0.70 -2.11
C ILE A 84 -2.40 -0.06 -3.43
N TYR A 85 -2.80 1.20 -3.38
CA TYR A 85 -3.35 1.89 -4.55
C TYR A 85 -2.58 3.18 -4.79
N ALA A 86 -1.80 3.21 -5.86
CA ALA A 86 -0.94 4.32 -6.23
C ALA A 86 -1.45 5.05 -7.48
N ARG A 87 -1.47 6.36 -7.36
CA ARG A 87 -1.64 7.32 -8.46
C ARG A 87 -0.39 8.16 -8.65
N ALA A 88 0.31 8.48 -7.58
CA ALA A 88 1.61 9.15 -7.57
C ALA A 88 2.74 8.16 -7.29
N GLY A 89 2.74 7.54 -6.10
CA GLY A 89 3.75 6.55 -5.78
C GLY A 89 3.68 6.03 -4.35
N ILE A 90 4.08 4.77 -4.16
CA ILE A 90 4.15 4.13 -2.85
C ILE A 90 5.46 3.35 -2.75
N THR A 91 6.23 3.63 -1.70
CA THR A 91 7.43 2.87 -1.36
C THR A 91 7.25 2.18 -0.02
N ILE A 92 7.56 0.87 0.04
CA ILE A 92 7.57 0.07 1.26
C ILE A 92 8.98 -0.50 1.43
N GLY A 93 9.66 -0.12 2.49
CA GLY A 93 11.04 -0.55 2.80
C GLY A 93 11.15 -2.01 3.22
N ASP A 94 12.39 -2.50 3.20
CA ASP A 94 12.74 -3.90 3.52
C ASP A 94 12.25 -4.31 4.93
N ASN A 95 12.00 -5.60 5.12
CA ASN A 95 11.61 -6.20 6.40
C ASN A 95 10.34 -5.59 7.02
N THR A 96 9.48 -4.99 6.22
CA THR A 96 8.24 -4.35 6.69
C THR A 96 7.07 -5.33 6.61
N ALA A 97 6.24 -5.32 7.65
CA ALA A 97 5.04 -6.16 7.73
C ALA A 97 3.78 -5.30 7.61
N ILE A 98 2.95 -5.60 6.60
CA ILE A 98 1.64 -4.97 6.38
C ILE A 98 0.56 -5.95 6.84
N GLY A 99 -0.13 -5.57 7.90
CA GLY A 99 -1.17 -6.35 8.55
C GLY A 99 -2.42 -6.58 7.71
N GLY A 100 -3.35 -7.37 8.26
CA GLY A 100 -4.58 -7.73 7.57
C GLY A 100 -5.45 -6.53 7.21
N ASN A 101 -5.93 -6.48 5.96
CA ASN A 101 -6.91 -5.50 5.48
C ASN A 101 -6.46 -4.02 5.54
N VAL A 102 -5.17 -3.75 5.63
CA VAL A 102 -4.59 -2.39 5.60
C VAL A 102 -4.93 -1.72 4.27
N LYS A 103 -5.18 -0.40 4.30
CA LYS A 103 -5.33 0.44 3.12
C LYS A 103 -4.15 1.41 3.03
N ILE A 104 -3.44 1.44 1.90
CA ILE A 104 -2.37 2.38 1.60
C ILE A 104 -2.79 3.11 0.33
N LEU A 105 -3.19 4.37 0.49
CA LEU A 105 -3.91 5.14 -0.53
C LEU A 105 -3.21 6.49 -0.70
N ASP A 106 -2.52 6.69 -1.81
CA ASP A 106 -1.73 7.89 -2.07
C ASP A 106 -2.52 9.03 -2.73
N ASN A 107 -3.82 8.89 -2.81
CA ASN A 107 -4.71 9.86 -3.46
C ASN A 107 -6.10 9.89 -2.81
N ASP A 108 -6.90 10.90 -3.17
CA ASP A 108 -8.24 11.11 -2.63
C ASP A 108 -9.35 10.47 -3.47
N PHE A 109 -9.02 9.79 -4.58
CA PHE A 109 -9.95 9.20 -5.55
C PHE A 109 -10.84 10.20 -6.30
N HIS A 110 -11.19 11.32 -5.67
CA HIS A 110 -12.03 12.38 -6.22
C HIS A 110 -11.48 13.75 -5.80
N PRO A 111 -11.77 14.82 -6.56
CA PRO A 111 -11.52 16.19 -6.13
C PRO A 111 -12.23 16.50 -4.82
N ILE A 112 -11.60 17.33 -3.98
CA ILE A 112 -12.20 17.79 -2.72
C ILE A 112 -13.34 18.78 -3.00
N GLU A 113 -13.14 19.67 -3.98
CA GLU A 113 -14.12 20.67 -4.38
C GLU A 113 -15.32 19.99 -5.05
N PHE A 114 -16.52 20.34 -4.61
CA PHE A 114 -17.73 19.63 -5.05
C PHE A 114 -18.07 19.91 -6.53
N GLU A 115 -17.80 21.10 -7.03
CA GLU A 115 -18.00 21.44 -8.44
C GLU A 115 -17.16 20.57 -9.36
N GLU A 116 -15.88 20.37 -9.03
CA GLU A 116 -14.97 19.51 -9.79
C GLU A 116 -15.37 18.04 -9.67
N ARG A 117 -15.83 17.62 -8.50
CA ARG A 117 -16.34 16.27 -8.28
C ARG A 117 -17.60 15.99 -9.10
N ASN A 118 -18.52 16.97 -9.18
CA ASN A 118 -19.72 16.83 -10.00
C ASN A 118 -19.39 16.74 -11.49
N ARG A 119 -18.46 17.54 -12.00
CA ARG A 119 -17.99 17.42 -13.38
C ARG A 119 -17.47 16.02 -13.70
N LEU A 120 -16.70 15.41 -12.81
CA LEU A 120 -16.22 14.03 -13.00
C LEU A 120 -17.35 12.99 -12.99
N LEU A 121 -18.44 13.23 -12.27
CA LEU A 121 -19.61 12.35 -12.25
C LEU A 121 -20.45 12.49 -13.53
N GLU A 122 -20.53 13.70 -14.08
CA GLU A 122 -21.26 14.00 -15.32
C GLU A 122 -20.50 13.53 -16.57
N ASP A 123 -19.16 13.66 -16.56
CA ASP A 123 -18.28 13.19 -17.63
C ASP A 123 -17.12 12.34 -17.06
N PRO A 124 -17.35 11.06 -16.78
CA PRO A 124 -16.31 10.18 -16.24
C PRO A 124 -15.10 9.96 -17.15
N GLN A 125 -15.25 10.22 -18.45
CA GLN A 125 -14.19 10.03 -19.45
C GLN A 125 -13.45 11.33 -19.79
N GLY A 126 -14.12 12.47 -19.72
CA GLY A 126 -13.54 13.79 -19.93
C GLY A 126 -12.99 14.42 -18.65
N GLY A 127 -13.24 13.78 -17.51
CA GLY A 127 -12.82 14.28 -16.20
C GLY A 127 -11.30 14.40 -16.08
N ASN A 128 -10.85 15.60 -15.75
CA ASN A 128 -9.43 15.89 -15.58
C ASN A 128 -8.88 15.17 -14.34
N SER A 129 -8.23 14.05 -14.58
CA SER A 129 -7.62 13.23 -13.52
C SER A 129 -6.56 13.98 -12.72
N GLU A 130 -6.04 15.09 -13.25
CA GLU A 130 -5.07 15.97 -12.59
C GLU A 130 -5.68 16.71 -11.39
N LEU A 131 -7.01 16.84 -11.34
CA LEU A 131 -7.72 17.47 -10.22
C LEU A 131 -7.86 16.58 -8.98
N ILE A 132 -7.49 15.28 -9.09
CA ILE A 132 -7.52 14.38 -7.95
C ILE A 132 -6.22 14.52 -7.15
N PRO A 133 -6.27 15.05 -5.92
CA PRO A 133 -5.06 15.23 -5.12
C PRO A 133 -4.37 13.89 -4.87
N ALA A 134 -3.11 13.81 -5.24
CA ALA A 134 -2.26 12.66 -4.99
C ALA A 134 -0.90 13.13 -4.43
N LYS A 135 -0.37 12.39 -3.46
CA LYS A 135 0.94 12.66 -2.86
C LYS A 135 1.59 11.34 -2.46
N PRO A 136 2.85 11.07 -2.88
CA PRO A 136 3.51 9.81 -2.60
C PRO A 136 3.51 9.43 -1.11
N ILE A 137 3.46 8.13 -0.85
CA ILE A 137 3.59 7.53 0.48
C ILE A 137 4.94 6.82 0.57
N ARG A 138 5.63 7.03 1.70
CA ARG A 138 6.86 6.33 2.02
C ARG A 138 6.72 5.62 3.36
N ILE A 139 6.89 4.31 3.36
CA ILE A 139 7.00 3.48 4.55
C ILE A 139 8.45 2.98 4.63
N GLY A 140 9.14 3.32 5.70
CA GLY A 140 10.53 2.95 5.93
C GLY A 140 10.75 1.44 6.11
N LYS A 141 11.98 1.06 6.43
CA LYS A 141 12.37 -0.33 6.70
C LYS A 141 11.95 -0.76 8.11
N ASN A 142 11.82 -2.07 8.31
CA ASN A 142 11.51 -2.65 9.62
C ASN A 142 10.23 -2.10 10.27
N CYS A 143 9.29 -1.60 9.48
CA CYS A 143 8.02 -1.09 9.98
C CYS A 143 7.01 -2.23 10.19
N PHE A 144 6.08 -2.00 11.11
CA PHE A 144 4.90 -2.84 11.28
C PHE A 144 3.64 -1.99 11.18
N VAL A 145 2.75 -2.32 10.24
CA VAL A 145 1.44 -1.67 10.10
C VAL A 145 0.37 -2.64 10.56
N GLY A 146 -0.30 -2.31 11.65
CA GLY A 146 -1.34 -3.11 12.27
C GLY A 146 -2.57 -3.29 11.37
N CYS A 147 -3.36 -4.34 11.63
CA CYS A 147 -4.53 -4.67 10.82
C CYS A 147 -5.54 -3.51 10.77
N ASN A 148 -6.25 -3.39 9.62
CA ASN A 148 -7.27 -2.35 9.38
C ASN A 148 -6.77 -0.90 9.47
N ALA A 149 -5.46 -0.64 9.54
CA ALA A 149 -4.93 0.72 9.47
C ALA A 149 -5.12 1.29 8.06
N ILE A 150 -5.27 2.61 8.00
CA ILE A 150 -5.40 3.37 6.75
C ILE A 150 -4.23 4.37 6.68
N ILE A 151 -3.39 4.22 5.67
CA ILE A 151 -2.27 5.12 5.40
C ILE A 151 -2.67 6.03 4.25
N LEU A 152 -2.75 7.32 4.53
CA LEU A 152 -3.25 8.32 3.58
C LEU A 152 -2.10 8.98 2.79
N LYS A 153 -2.45 9.63 1.70
CA LYS A 153 -1.52 10.35 0.81
C LYS A 153 -0.54 11.24 1.57
N GLY A 154 0.69 11.27 1.11
CA GLY A 154 1.75 12.09 1.68
C GLY A 154 2.29 11.61 3.03
N THR A 155 1.88 10.43 3.50
CA THR A 155 2.43 9.86 4.73
C THR A 155 3.89 9.44 4.52
N VAL A 156 4.75 9.82 5.48
CA VAL A 156 6.12 9.36 5.58
C VAL A 156 6.30 8.69 6.95
N LEU A 157 6.58 7.40 6.94
CA LEU A 157 7.00 6.65 8.13
C LEU A 157 8.51 6.43 8.06
N GLY A 158 9.25 6.90 9.05
CA GLY A 158 10.66 6.56 9.21
C GLY A 158 10.85 5.07 9.52
N ASP A 159 12.09 4.61 9.53
CA ASP A 159 12.42 3.20 9.81
C ASP A 159 11.97 2.78 11.21
N GLY A 160 11.57 1.52 11.36
CA GLY A 160 11.20 0.95 12.65
C GLY A 160 9.88 1.47 13.24
N CYS A 161 9.06 2.19 12.47
CA CYS A 161 7.76 2.66 12.95
C CYS A 161 6.77 1.51 13.15
N VAL A 162 5.94 1.64 14.17
CA VAL A 162 4.82 0.73 14.46
C VAL A 162 3.51 1.51 14.40
N VAL A 163 2.65 1.13 13.48
CA VAL A 163 1.29 1.68 13.36
C VAL A 163 0.31 0.71 14.01
N GLY A 164 -0.46 1.20 14.98
CA GLY A 164 -1.48 0.41 15.67
C GLY A 164 -2.63 0.02 14.76
N ALA A 165 -3.32 -1.06 15.11
CA ALA A 165 -4.50 -1.53 14.38
C ALA A 165 -5.59 -0.45 14.34
N GLY A 166 -6.26 -0.29 13.19
CA GLY A 166 -7.34 0.68 13.00
C GLY A 166 -6.91 2.15 12.97
N ALA A 167 -5.61 2.45 13.02
CA ALA A 167 -5.13 3.83 12.95
C ALA A 167 -5.37 4.46 11.57
N VAL A 168 -5.71 5.76 11.54
CA VAL A 168 -5.78 6.56 10.31
C VAL A 168 -4.61 7.55 10.31
N VAL A 169 -3.65 7.28 9.43
CA VAL A 169 -2.31 7.89 9.46
C VAL A 169 -2.16 8.88 8.32
N ALA A 170 -1.81 10.13 8.65
CA ALA A 170 -1.48 11.18 7.71
C ALA A 170 -0.36 12.05 8.28
N GLY A 171 0.62 12.43 7.45
CA GLY A 171 1.76 13.26 7.84
C GLY A 171 3.06 12.47 7.99
N GLU A 172 4.05 13.10 8.62
CA GLU A 172 5.42 12.59 8.73
C GLU A 172 5.71 12.14 10.16
N PHE A 173 6.30 10.96 10.29
CA PHE A 173 6.61 10.33 11.56
C PHE A 173 8.07 9.89 11.56
N GLU A 174 8.81 10.33 12.57
CA GLU A 174 10.20 9.96 12.73
C GLU A 174 10.38 8.48 13.01
N SER A 175 11.57 7.96 12.71
CA SER A 175 11.93 6.55 12.96
C SER A 175 11.62 6.11 14.39
N ASN A 176 11.30 4.83 14.55
CA ASN A 176 11.01 4.19 15.83
C ASN A 176 9.78 4.76 16.58
N SER A 177 8.87 5.44 15.87
CA SER A 177 7.63 5.94 16.44
C SER A 177 6.57 4.85 16.58
N VAL A 178 5.85 4.81 17.69
CA VAL A 178 4.61 4.03 17.87
C VAL A 178 3.44 4.99 17.69
N ILE A 179 2.63 4.71 16.67
CA ILE A 179 1.62 5.62 16.09
C ILE A 179 0.26 4.94 16.20
N VAL A 180 -0.71 5.55 16.86
CA VAL A 180 -2.04 4.96 17.06
C VAL A 180 -3.15 5.99 16.94
N GLY A 181 -4.38 5.53 16.70
CA GLY A 181 -5.60 6.32 16.78
C GLY A 181 -6.12 6.86 15.44
N ASN A 182 -7.22 7.60 15.52
CA ASN A 182 -7.85 8.32 14.41
C ASN A 182 -8.32 9.70 14.90
N PRO A 183 -7.66 10.79 14.50
CA PRO A 183 -6.41 10.83 13.72
C PRO A 183 -5.22 10.26 14.49
N ALA A 184 -4.30 9.61 13.79
CA ALA A 184 -3.16 8.94 14.42
C ALA A 184 -2.16 9.92 15.04
N ARG A 185 -1.60 9.54 16.20
CA ARG A 185 -0.59 10.32 16.93
C ARG A 185 0.51 9.41 17.46
N VAL A 186 1.70 9.96 17.61
CA VAL A 186 2.81 9.27 18.29
C VAL A 186 2.48 9.18 19.78
N ILE A 187 2.48 7.97 20.32
CA ILE A 187 2.26 7.73 21.76
C ILE A 187 3.55 7.43 22.51
N ARG A 188 4.57 6.94 21.82
CA ARG A 188 5.93 6.71 22.36
C ARG A 188 6.92 6.45 21.24
N ARG A 189 8.21 6.39 21.60
CA ARG A 189 9.30 5.94 20.70
C ARG A 189 9.90 4.64 21.23
N ILE A 190 10.26 3.74 20.30
CA ILE A 190 10.95 2.48 20.60
C ILE A 190 12.40 2.82 20.93
N GLY A 191 12.92 2.27 22.04
CA GLY A 191 14.31 2.49 22.49
C GLY A 191 14.55 3.80 23.27
N ALA A 192 13.58 4.68 23.39
CA ALA A 192 13.67 5.76 24.38
C ALA A 192 13.56 5.17 25.80
N LYS A 193 14.56 5.42 26.65
CA LYS A 193 14.44 5.11 28.09
C LYS A 193 13.25 5.90 28.63
N GLN A 194 12.37 5.21 29.34
CA GLN A 194 11.29 5.82 30.12
C GLN A 194 11.87 6.60 31.28
#